data_d58cc2ed62c6fc444df8bad89caec803
#
_entry.id   d58cc2ed62c6fc444df8bad89caec803
#
_cell.length_a   1.000
_cell.length_b   1.000
_cell.length_c   1.000
_cell.angle_alpha   90.00
_cell.angle_beta   90.00
_cell.angle_gamma   90.00
#
_symmetry.space_group_name_H-M   'P 1'
#
loop_
_entity.id
_entity.type
_entity.pdbx_description
1 polymer ?
#
loop_
_entity_poly.entity_id
_entity_poly.type
_entity_poly.pdbx_seq_one_letter_code
_entity_poly.pdbx_strand_id
1 'polypeptide(L)'
;MARTIEVVAALIRKDDRFLVCQRPPDKARALMWEFPGGKIEPGESGPEALVRECREELGADIRVLSAFMDVTHAYPDLTVHLTLYESEIASGEVHRLEHSDIRWITPEEIDEYDFCPADQAFCAEIKRRRSAG
;
A
#
# COMPACT_ATOMS: atom_id res chain seq x y z
N MET A 1 -2.23 16.65 21.27
CA MET A 1 -3.23 15.95 20.45
C MET A 1 -2.54 15.17 19.36
N ALA A 2 -2.97 13.94 19.14
CA ALA A 2 -2.42 13.14 18.06
C ALA A 2 -2.86 13.72 16.71
N ARG A 3 -1.88 13.94 15.84
CA ARG A 3 -2.14 14.41 14.48
C ARG A 3 -2.54 13.22 13.61
N THR A 4 -3.64 13.37 12.88
CA THR A 4 -4.08 12.36 11.92
C THR A 4 -3.70 12.81 10.51
N ILE A 5 -3.04 11.94 9.77
CA ILE A 5 -2.71 12.19 8.37
C ILE A 5 -3.48 11.24 7.47
N GLU A 6 -3.86 11.75 6.29
CA GLU A 6 -4.57 10.96 5.28
C GLU A 6 -3.57 10.34 4.32
N VAL A 7 -3.59 9.02 4.22
CA VAL A 7 -2.67 8.27 3.39
C VAL A 7 -3.46 7.30 2.51
N VAL A 8 -3.00 7.09 1.32
CA VAL A 8 -3.61 6.15 0.37
C VAL A 8 -2.59 5.09 -0.02
N ALA A 9 -3.06 3.90 -0.32
CA ALA A 9 -2.22 2.80 -0.75
C ALA A 9 -2.91 1.99 -1.83
N ALA A 10 -2.13 1.29 -2.65
CA ALA A 10 -2.63 0.53 -3.78
C ALA A 10 -2.48 -0.97 -3.56
N LEU A 11 -3.58 -1.69 -3.73
CA LEU A 11 -3.57 -3.14 -3.85
C LEU A 11 -3.50 -3.43 -5.35
N ILE A 12 -2.28 -3.47 -5.87
CA ILE A 12 -2.04 -3.66 -7.30
C ILE A 12 -2.04 -5.15 -7.60
N ARG A 13 -3.07 -5.61 -8.30
CA ARG A 13 -3.21 -7.03 -8.61
C ARG A 13 -2.70 -7.35 -10.01
N LYS A 14 -2.11 -8.53 -10.12
CA LYS A 14 -1.67 -9.10 -11.39
C LYS A 14 -1.82 -10.61 -11.27
N ASP A 15 -2.79 -11.18 -11.99
CA ASP A 15 -3.15 -12.59 -11.89
C ASP A 15 -3.56 -12.92 -10.44
N ASP A 16 -2.96 -13.92 -9.80
CA ASP A 16 -3.25 -14.29 -8.42
C ASP A 16 -2.35 -13.59 -7.40
N ARG A 17 -1.55 -12.61 -7.84
CA ARG A 17 -0.56 -11.93 -7.01
C ARG A 17 -0.89 -10.46 -6.83
N PHE A 18 -0.26 -9.87 -5.83
CA PHE A 18 -0.33 -8.43 -5.61
C PHE A 18 1.03 -7.92 -5.15
N LEU A 19 1.26 -6.62 -5.35
CA LEU A 19 2.55 -5.99 -5.09
C LEU A 19 2.68 -5.53 -3.64
N VAL A 20 3.80 -5.89 -3.02
CA VAL A 20 4.17 -5.39 -1.68
C VAL A 20 5.57 -4.81 -1.75
N CYS A 21 5.85 -3.85 -0.88
CA CYS A 21 7.08 -3.07 -0.90
C CYS A 21 7.70 -3.01 0.47
N GLN A 22 9.03 -3.08 0.53
CA GLN A 22 9.78 -3.02 1.79
C GLN A 22 10.31 -1.61 2.01
N ARG A 23 10.00 -1.04 3.18
CA ARG A 23 10.45 0.30 3.54
C ARG A 23 11.96 0.36 3.66
N PRO A 24 12.58 1.51 3.27
CA PRO A 24 14.02 1.68 3.38
C PRO A 24 14.49 1.64 4.83
N PRO A 25 15.79 1.32 5.07
CA PRO A 25 16.30 1.22 6.44
C PRO A 25 16.42 2.56 7.18
N ASP A 26 16.36 3.68 6.46
CA ASP A 26 16.50 5.02 7.05
C ASP A 26 15.16 5.70 7.37
N LYS A 27 14.04 4.98 7.22
CA LYS A 27 12.72 5.53 7.51
C LYS A 27 12.10 4.86 8.73
N ALA A 28 11.08 5.53 9.31
CA ALA A 28 10.29 4.93 10.39
C ALA A 28 9.74 3.58 9.92
N ARG A 29 9.65 2.63 10.82
CA ARG A 29 9.20 1.26 10.53
C ARG A 29 10.11 0.61 9.48
N ALA A 30 11.42 0.82 9.66
CA ALA A 30 12.47 0.38 8.73
C ALA A 30 12.35 -1.10 8.37
N LEU A 31 12.50 -1.40 7.09
CA LEU A 31 12.53 -2.76 6.53
C LEU A 31 11.23 -3.57 6.72
N MET A 32 10.17 -2.95 7.22
CA MET A 32 8.85 -3.58 7.25
C MET A 32 8.20 -3.47 5.88
N TRP A 33 7.23 -4.32 5.64
CA TRP A 33 6.54 -4.38 4.34
C TRP A 33 5.24 -3.58 4.38
N GLU A 34 4.85 -3.05 3.23
CA GLU A 34 3.67 -2.20 3.08
C GLU A 34 3.16 -2.26 1.65
N PHE A 35 1.95 -1.73 1.43
CA PHE A 35 1.45 -1.48 0.08
C PHE A 35 1.98 -0.13 -0.40
N PRO A 36 2.28 0.02 -1.70
CA PRO A 36 2.79 1.30 -2.21
C PRO A 36 1.75 2.41 -2.11
N GLY A 37 2.19 3.62 -1.85
CA GLY A 37 1.32 4.79 -1.72
C GLY A 37 1.97 5.90 -0.93
N GLY A 38 1.17 6.82 -0.44
CA GLY A 38 1.68 7.93 0.34
C GLY A 38 0.60 8.92 0.74
N LYS A 39 1.03 10.09 1.19
CA LYS A 39 0.14 11.12 1.71
C LYS A 39 -0.63 11.81 0.59
N ILE A 40 -1.89 12.16 0.89
CA ILE A 40 -2.69 13.01 0.02
C ILE A 40 -2.21 14.44 0.19
N GLU A 41 -1.91 15.12 -0.91
CA GLU A 41 -1.49 16.51 -0.88
C GLU A 41 -2.69 17.43 -1.05
N PRO A 42 -2.58 18.72 -0.63
CA PRO A 42 -3.68 19.66 -0.79
C PRO A 42 -4.15 19.74 -2.24
N GLY A 43 -5.46 19.67 -2.44
CA GLY A 43 -6.07 19.76 -3.77
C GLY A 43 -6.16 18.43 -4.52
N GLU A 44 -5.59 17.35 -3.96
CA GLU A 44 -5.68 16.01 -4.58
C GLU A 44 -6.84 15.22 -3.99
N SER A 45 -7.48 14.40 -4.83
CA SER A 45 -8.33 13.32 -4.33
C SER A 45 -7.44 12.15 -3.93
N GLY A 46 -8.00 11.17 -3.20
CA GLY A 46 -7.28 9.95 -2.85
C GLY A 46 -6.73 9.23 -4.07
N PRO A 47 -7.57 8.92 -5.08
CA PRO A 47 -7.08 8.28 -6.31
C PRO A 47 -6.00 9.06 -7.04
N GLU A 48 -6.13 10.40 -7.12
CA GLU A 48 -5.10 11.23 -7.76
C GLU A 48 -3.77 11.15 -7.03
N ALA A 49 -3.80 11.21 -5.70
CA ALA A 49 -2.59 11.08 -4.89
C ALA A 49 -1.94 9.72 -5.12
N LEU A 50 -2.75 8.67 -5.20
CA LEU A 50 -2.25 7.31 -5.37
C LEU A 50 -1.57 7.13 -6.73
N VAL A 51 -2.16 7.67 -7.80
CA VAL A 51 -1.54 7.62 -9.13
C VAL A 51 -0.19 8.34 -9.11
N ARG A 52 -0.12 9.50 -8.50
CA ARG A 52 1.13 10.27 -8.38
C ARG A 52 2.18 9.50 -7.56
N GLU A 53 1.80 8.99 -6.40
CA GLU A 53 2.74 8.27 -5.53
C GLU A 53 3.29 7.00 -6.20
N CYS A 54 2.45 6.25 -6.88
CA CYS A 54 2.90 5.03 -7.55
C CYS A 54 3.82 5.35 -8.72
N ARG A 55 3.58 6.46 -9.43
CA ARG A 55 4.49 6.91 -10.49
C ARG A 55 5.85 7.26 -9.92
N GLU A 56 5.88 7.97 -8.78
CA GLU A 56 7.14 8.35 -8.12
C GLU A 56 7.89 7.13 -7.57
N GLU A 57 7.18 6.20 -6.93
CA GLU A 57 7.81 5.08 -6.24
C GLU A 57 8.14 3.90 -7.14
N LEU A 58 7.33 3.68 -8.16
CA LEU A 58 7.39 2.47 -8.99
C LEU A 58 7.65 2.75 -10.47
N GLY A 59 7.50 4.00 -10.91
CA GLY A 59 7.68 4.34 -12.32
C GLY A 59 6.59 3.79 -13.23
N ALA A 60 5.46 3.39 -12.67
CA ALA A 60 4.36 2.81 -13.44
C ALA A 60 3.09 3.63 -13.25
N ASP A 61 2.24 3.63 -14.27
CA ASP A 61 0.92 4.25 -14.19
C ASP A 61 -0.11 3.20 -13.79
N ILE A 62 -0.85 3.46 -12.72
CA ILE A 62 -1.89 2.56 -12.25
C ILE A 62 -3.26 3.10 -12.61
N ARG A 63 -4.23 2.19 -12.68
CA ARG A 63 -5.65 2.51 -12.74
C ARG A 63 -6.26 2.14 -11.41
N VAL A 64 -6.83 3.14 -10.72
CA VAL A 64 -7.51 2.91 -9.44
C VAL A 64 -8.94 2.48 -9.74
N LEU A 65 -9.35 1.35 -9.19
CA LEU A 65 -10.66 0.76 -9.49
C LEU A 65 -11.71 1.09 -8.43
N SER A 66 -11.45 0.70 -7.17
CA SER A 66 -12.41 0.92 -6.10
C SER A 66 -11.70 0.87 -4.75
N ALA A 67 -12.34 1.45 -3.73
CA ALA A 67 -11.82 1.34 -2.37
C ALA A 67 -12.00 -0.10 -1.87
N PHE A 68 -10.93 -0.66 -1.31
CA PHE A 68 -10.94 -2.02 -0.75
C PHE A 68 -11.36 -1.96 0.73
N MET A 69 -10.66 -1.18 1.53
CA MET A 69 -11.03 -0.90 2.93
C MET A 69 -10.15 0.25 3.45
N ASP A 70 -10.52 0.78 4.60
CA ASP A 70 -9.70 1.78 5.25
C ASP A 70 -9.53 1.43 6.73
N VAL A 71 -8.43 1.90 7.31
CA VAL A 71 -8.13 1.70 8.73
C VAL A 71 -7.58 2.99 9.32
N THR A 72 -7.78 3.17 10.61
CA THR A 72 -7.14 4.23 11.37
C THR A 72 -6.23 3.57 12.40
N HIS A 73 -4.97 3.93 12.37
CA HIS A 73 -3.99 3.35 13.28
C HIS A 73 -3.18 4.44 13.97
N ALA A 74 -3.11 4.35 15.31
CA ALA A 74 -2.32 5.28 16.10
C ALA A 74 -0.93 4.71 16.35
N TYR A 75 0.07 5.33 15.74
CA TYR A 75 1.47 5.06 16.05
C TYR A 75 1.92 6.02 17.16
N PRO A 76 3.02 5.75 17.85
CA PRO A 76 3.51 6.69 18.87
C PRO A 76 3.80 8.07 18.31
N ASP A 77 4.24 8.18 17.05
CA ASP A 77 4.63 9.44 16.41
C ASP A 77 3.46 10.15 15.71
N LEU A 78 2.43 9.40 15.26
CA LEU A 78 1.29 9.99 14.54
C LEU A 78 0.16 9.00 14.39
N THR A 79 -1.03 9.51 14.05
CA THR A 79 -2.16 8.66 13.69
C THR A 79 -2.34 8.70 12.17
N VAL A 80 -2.56 7.55 11.58
CA VAL A 80 -2.72 7.41 10.13
C VAL A 80 -4.13 6.91 9.81
N HIS A 81 -4.82 7.63 8.92
CA HIS A 81 -6.04 7.11 8.28
C HIS A 81 -5.62 6.64 6.90
N LEU A 82 -5.60 5.34 6.70
CA LEU A 82 -5.05 4.71 5.50
C LEU A 82 -6.16 4.02 4.72
N THR A 83 -6.32 4.42 3.45
CA THR A 83 -7.31 3.81 2.55
C THR A 83 -6.57 3.01 1.48
N LEU A 84 -6.93 1.73 1.36
CA LEU A 84 -6.37 0.83 0.34
C LEU A 84 -7.34 0.73 -0.82
N TYR A 85 -6.83 0.93 -2.04
CA TYR A 85 -7.62 0.87 -3.27
C TYR A 85 -7.23 -0.31 -4.14
N GLU A 86 -8.21 -1.05 -4.61
CA GLU A 86 -8.00 -2.04 -5.66
C GLU A 86 -7.48 -1.31 -6.89
N SER A 87 -6.41 -1.81 -7.48
CA SER A 87 -5.73 -1.14 -8.58
C SER A 87 -5.12 -2.16 -9.53
N GLU A 88 -4.78 -1.68 -10.72
CA GLU A 88 -4.09 -2.50 -11.72
C GLU A 88 -3.07 -1.62 -12.44
N ILE A 89 -2.08 -2.24 -13.08
CA ILE A 89 -1.13 -1.52 -13.91
C ILE A 89 -1.83 -1.14 -15.21
N ALA A 90 -1.89 0.17 -15.49
CA ALA A 90 -2.48 0.69 -16.72
C ALA A 90 -1.44 0.77 -17.83
N SER A 91 -0.21 1.17 -17.49
CA SER A 91 0.90 1.21 -18.44
C SER A 91 2.24 1.21 -17.71
N GLY A 92 3.28 0.80 -18.41
CA GLY A 92 4.63 0.76 -17.88
C GLY A 92 4.92 -0.51 -17.08
N GLU A 93 6.12 -0.59 -16.56
CA GLU A 93 6.57 -1.68 -15.71
C GLU A 93 6.92 -1.16 -14.33
N VAL A 94 6.72 -1.99 -13.32
CA VAL A 94 7.03 -1.64 -11.94
C VAL A 94 8.54 -1.73 -11.71
N HIS A 95 9.11 -0.66 -11.14
CA HIS A 95 10.54 -0.59 -10.82
C HIS A 95 10.70 -0.23 -9.34
N ARG A 96 11.80 -0.68 -8.76
CA ARG A 96 12.16 -0.36 -7.38
C ARG A 96 12.93 0.97 -7.36
N LEU A 97 12.21 2.06 -7.24
CA LEU A 97 12.82 3.40 -7.27
C LEU A 97 13.11 3.96 -5.87
N GLU A 98 12.27 3.65 -4.88
CA GLU A 98 12.40 4.22 -3.53
C GLU A 98 12.48 3.17 -2.42
N HIS A 99 11.86 2.00 -2.61
CA HIS A 99 11.81 0.94 -1.60
C HIS A 99 13.10 0.11 -1.59
N SER A 100 13.36 -0.58 -0.48
CA SER A 100 14.49 -1.51 -0.39
C SER A 100 14.26 -2.75 -1.22
N ASP A 101 13.02 -3.20 -1.35
CA ASP A 101 12.65 -4.36 -2.15
C ASP A 101 11.19 -4.24 -2.56
N ILE A 102 10.82 -4.92 -3.64
CA ILE A 102 9.43 -5.06 -4.07
C ILE A 102 9.20 -6.51 -4.46
N ARG A 103 8.01 -7.04 -4.15
CA ARG A 103 7.67 -8.42 -4.43
C ARG A 103 6.22 -8.55 -4.88
N TRP A 104 6.00 -9.47 -5.80
CA TRP A 104 4.65 -9.91 -6.17
C TRP A 104 4.38 -11.18 -5.38
N ILE A 105 3.35 -11.16 -4.49
CA ILE A 105 3.06 -12.29 -3.61
C ILE A 105 1.61 -12.72 -3.74
N THR A 106 1.36 -13.98 -3.34
CA THR A 106 -0.01 -14.51 -3.23
C THR A 106 -0.53 -14.28 -1.82
N PRO A 107 -1.86 -14.32 -1.59
CA PRO A 107 -2.40 -14.23 -0.24
C PRO A 107 -1.82 -15.25 0.74
N GLU A 108 -1.48 -16.44 0.26
CA GLU A 108 -0.91 -17.50 1.10
C GLU A 108 0.49 -17.17 1.60
N GLU A 109 1.18 -16.26 0.91
CA GLU A 109 2.55 -15.87 1.28
C GLU A 109 2.61 -14.71 2.27
N ILE A 110 1.47 -14.10 2.61
CA ILE A 110 1.41 -12.91 3.49
C ILE A 110 2.17 -13.12 4.81
N ASP A 111 2.02 -14.29 5.42
CA ASP A 111 2.63 -14.55 6.73
C ASP A 111 4.15 -14.66 6.69
N GLU A 112 4.75 -14.69 5.50
CA GLU A 112 6.21 -14.70 5.34
C GLU A 112 6.83 -13.31 5.42
N TYR A 113 5.99 -12.26 5.52
CA TYR A 113 6.42 -10.86 5.47
C TYR A 113 6.00 -10.12 6.74
N ASP A 114 6.87 -9.27 7.25
CA ASP A 114 6.62 -8.48 8.45
C ASP A 114 6.01 -7.13 8.05
N PHE A 115 4.69 -7.08 7.98
CA PHE A 115 3.97 -5.88 7.54
C PHE A 115 3.89 -4.82 8.63
N CYS A 116 3.91 -3.55 8.21
CA CYS A 116 3.64 -2.42 9.08
C CYS A 116 2.29 -2.62 9.79
N PRO A 117 2.20 -2.22 11.07
CA PRO A 117 0.95 -2.42 11.83
C PRO A 117 -0.31 -1.91 11.14
N ALA A 118 -0.27 -0.72 10.51
CA ALA A 118 -1.44 -0.19 9.81
C ALA A 118 -1.88 -1.09 8.64
N ASP A 119 -0.95 -1.82 8.02
CA ASP A 119 -1.24 -2.68 6.87
C ASP A 119 -1.72 -4.08 7.27
N GLN A 120 -1.53 -4.46 8.52
CA GLN A 120 -1.89 -5.82 8.98
C GLN A 120 -3.39 -6.11 8.84
N ALA A 121 -4.24 -5.11 9.07
CA ALA A 121 -5.69 -5.28 8.91
C ALA A 121 -6.05 -5.56 7.44
N PHE A 122 -5.34 -4.92 6.50
CA PHE A 122 -5.53 -5.17 5.07
C PHE A 122 -5.16 -6.61 4.73
N CYS A 123 -4.03 -7.09 5.27
CA CYS A 123 -3.59 -8.46 5.05
C CYS A 123 -4.61 -9.47 5.57
N ALA A 124 -5.16 -9.23 6.75
CA ALA A 124 -6.20 -10.08 7.32
C ALA A 124 -7.43 -10.15 6.42
N GLU A 125 -7.86 -8.99 5.89
CA GLU A 125 -9.03 -8.93 5.01
C GLU A 125 -8.77 -9.63 3.67
N ILE A 126 -7.56 -9.48 3.12
CA ILE A 126 -7.19 -10.17 1.88
C ILE A 126 -7.26 -11.69 2.07
N LYS A 127 -6.74 -12.19 3.18
CA LYS A 127 -6.80 -13.62 3.50
C LYS A 127 -8.24 -14.09 3.69
N ARG A 128 -9.05 -13.31 4.39
CA ARG A 128 -10.46 -13.63 4.64
C ARG A 128 -11.24 -13.76 3.33
N ARG A 129 -11.07 -12.81 2.41
CA ARG A 129 -11.76 -12.83 1.12
C ARG A 129 -11.30 -13.99 0.26
N ARG A 130 -10.04 -14.34 0.33
CA ARG A 130 -9.49 -15.49 -0.40
C ARG A 130 -10.15 -16.78 0.06
N SER A 131 -10.32 -16.96 1.39
CA SER A 131 -10.93 -18.15 1.96
C SER A 131 -12.44 -18.24 1.68
N ALA A 132 -13.10 -17.09 1.56
CA ALA A 132 -14.55 -17.04 1.34
C ALA A 132 -14.92 -17.26 -0.14
N GLY A 133 -14.01 -17.02 -1.02
CA GLY A 133 -14.29 -17.08 -2.43
C GLY A 133 -13.38 -17.91 -3.24
#